data_e15e7bbe65aeb750ea2c1aba56237e60
#
_entry.id   e15e7bbe65aeb750ea2c1aba56237e60
#
_cell.length_a   1.000
_cell.length_b   1.000
_cell.length_c   1.000
_cell.angle_alpha   90.00
_cell.angle_beta   90.00
_cell.angle_gamma   90.00
#
_symmetry.space_group_name_H-M   'P 1'
#
loop_
_entity.id
_entity.type
_entity.pdbx_description
1 polymer ?
#
loop_
_entity_poly.entity_id
_entity_poly.type
_entity_poly.pdbx_seq_one_letter_code
_entity_poly.pdbx_strand_id
1 'polypeptide(L)'
;RESYLMYHEELESLTKNFPTIKRARFWMTFGQEYLTHLRVIQNIGMSRIDPIMYNGQEIVPIQFLKAVLPNPGDLGDNCSHHAAYLETGAQGVSYTTGVPAMIGAKLFIQGVWKKPGVWNVEEFDPDPFMKELNEQGLPWHELFNIDLEL
;
A
#
# COMPACT_ATOMS: atom_id res chain seq x y z
N ARG A 1 -11.06 13.72 5.84
CA ARG A 1 -10.14 12.75 6.50
C ARG A 1 -8.74 13.35 6.51
N GLU A 2 -7.97 13.14 7.56
CA GLU A 2 -6.58 13.56 7.62
C GLU A 2 -5.73 12.66 6.69
N SER A 3 -4.87 13.29 5.87
CA SER A 3 -3.94 12.61 4.97
C SER A 3 -2.52 12.85 5.44
N TYR A 4 -1.72 11.81 5.39
CA TYR A 4 -0.32 11.83 5.84
C TYR A 4 0.60 11.68 4.64
N LEU A 5 1.56 12.59 4.48
CA LEU A 5 2.61 12.48 3.49
C LEU A 5 3.58 11.39 3.94
N MET A 6 3.75 10.38 3.12
CA MET A 6 4.61 9.24 3.42
C MET A 6 5.61 9.00 2.30
N TYR A 7 6.72 8.35 2.65
CA TYR A 7 7.60 7.75 1.67
C TYR A 7 6.98 6.46 1.11
N HIS A 8 7.16 6.23 -0.18
CA HIS A 8 6.81 4.99 -0.84
C HIS A 8 7.83 4.69 -1.94
N GLU A 9 8.26 3.45 -2.07
CA GLU A 9 9.30 3.05 -3.02
C GLU A 9 8.92 3.30 -4.48
N GLU A 10 7.64 3.27 -4.81
CA GLU A 10 7.15 3.58 -6.16
C GLU A 10 7.50 5.01 -6.62
N LEU A 11 7.70 5.94 -5.67
CA LEU A 11 8.14 7.30 -6.01
C LEU A 11 9.52 7.31 -6.65
N GLU A 12 10.39 6.37 -6.28
CA GLU A 12 11.73 6.26 -6.86
C GLU A 12 11.68 5.75 -8.30
N SER A 13 10.88 4.70 -8.56
CA SER A 13 10.75 4.14 -9.90
C SER A 13 10.02 5.11 -10.84
N LEU A 14 8.96 5.77 -10.39
CA LEU A 14 8.24 6.78 -11.16
C LEU A 14 9.14 7.94 -11.58
N THR A 15 9.90 8.52 -10.64
CA THR A 15 10.79 9.66 -10.95
C THR A 15 11.95 9.26 -11.85
N LYS A 16 12.41 8.01 -11.77
CA LYS A 16 13.45 7.48 -12.64
C LYS A 16 12.96 7.26 -14.07
N ASN A 17 11.77 6.70 -14.23
CA ASN A 17 11.22 6.33 -15.54
C ASN A 17 10.53 7.49 -16.26
N PHE A 18 10.07 8.50 -15.51
CA PHE A 18 9.44 9.71 -16.04
C PHE A 18 10.20 10.99 -15.64
N PRO A 19 11.33 11.31 -16.30
CA PRO A 19 12.19 12.44 -15.91
C PRO A 19 11.51 13.81 -16.04
N THR A 20 10.35 13.89 -16.67
CA THR A 20 9.54 15.12 -16.77
C THR A 20 8.71 15.40 -15.53
N ILE A 21 8.57 14.44 -14.62
CA ILE A 21 7.87 14.64 -13.37
C ILE A 21 8.64 15.63 -12.49
N LYS A 22 8.01 16.76 -12.19
CA LYS A 22 8.59 17.79 -11.30
C LYS A 22 8.31 17.53 -9.82
N ARG A 23 7.27 16.76 -9.52
CA ARG A 23 6.85 16.46 -8.16
C ARG A 23 6.04 15.17 -8.11
N ALA A 24 6.45 14.24 -7.26
CA ALA A 24 5.70 13.05 -6.91
C ALA A 24 5.53 13.00 -5.39
N ARG A 25 4.34 12.68 -4.92
CA ARG A 25 4.02 12.57 -3.49
C ARG A 25 3.08 11.41 -3.27
N PHE A 26 3.32 10.67 -2.20
CA PHE A 26 2.44 9.61 -1.75
C PHE A 26 1.71 10.05 -0.48
N TRP A 27 0.39 10.00 -0.52
CA TRP A 27 -0.46 10.35 0.60
C TRP A 27 -1.29 9.14 1.01
N MET A 28 -1.38 8.91 2.31
CA MET A 28 -2.19 7.82 2.86
C MET A 28 -3.12 8.34 3.94
N THR A 29 -4.33 7.81 3.97
CA THR A 29 -5.31 8.07 5.03
C THR A 29 -5.44 6.85 5.91
N PHE A 30 -5.66 7.07 7.19
CA PHE A 30 -5.85 6.00 8.17
C PHE A 30 -7.17 6.19 8.92
N GLY A 31 -7.74 5.09 9.39
CA GLY A 31 -8.89 5.13 10.27
C GLY A 31 -8.55 5.77 11.62
N GLN A 32 -9.48 6.51 12.20
CA GLN A 32 -9.27 7.21 13.48
C GLN A 32 -8.90 6.27 14.61
N GLU A 33 -9.46 5.08 14.63
CA GLU A 33 -9.15 4.05 15.62
C GLU A 33 -7.68 3.60 15.53
N TYR A 34 -7.21 3.31 14.30
CA TYR A 34 -5.81 2.98 14.06
C TYR A 34 -4.86 4.08 14.53
N LEU A 35 -5.14 5.34 14.20
CA LEU A 35 -4.35 6.49 14.64
C LEU A 35 -4.33 6.63 16.17
N THR A 36 -5.44 6.33 16.82
CA THR A 36 -5.53 6.36 18.28
C THR A 36 -4.61 5.33 18.90
N HIS A 37 -4.62 4.09 18.42
CA HIS A 37 -3.73 3.04 18.89
C HIS A 37 -2.26 3.36 18.64
N LEU A 38 -1.92 3.87 17.46
CA LEU A 38 -0.55 4.30 17.16
C LEU A 38 -0.08 5.40 18.11
N ARG A 39 -0.94 6.38 18.40
CA ARG A 39 -0.61 7.49 19.31
C ARG A 39 -0.37 6.98 20.73
N VAL A 40 -1.18 6.04 21.20
CA VAL A 40 -0.96 5.41 22.51
C VAL A 40 0.38 4.70 22.54
N ILE A 41 0.68 3.85 21.58
CA ILE A 41 1.95 3.11 21.46
C ILE A 41 3.13 4.07 21.43
N GLN A 42 3.02 5.19 20.71
CA GLN A 42 4.04 6.23 20.66
C GLN A 42 4.22 6.92 22.01
N ASN A 43 3.13 7.31 22.65
CA ASN A 43 3.17 8.04 23.93
C ASN A 43 3.76 7.21 25.07
N ILE A 44 3.54 5.90 25.10
CA ILE A 44 4.15 5.00 26.08
C ILE A 44 5.57 4.53 25.68
N GLY A 45 6.10 5.02 24.56
CA GLY A 45 7.47 4.72 24.11
C GLY A 45 7.67 3.35 23.49
N MET A 46 6.61 2.58 23.24
CA MET A 46 6.71 1.22 22.66
C MET A 46 7.07 1.22 21.17
N SER A 47 6.95 2.36 20.46
CA SER A 47 7.39 2.52 19.08
C SER A 47 8.87 2.89 18.90
N ARG A 48 9.62 3.03 20.01
CA ARG A 48 11.04 3.39 19.96
C ARG A 48 11.88 2.30 19.33
N ILE A 49 12.85 2.73 18.52
CA ILE A 49 13.82 1.87 17.82
C ILE A 49 15.18 1.84 18.51
N ASP A 50 15.43 2.79 19.41
CA ASP A 50 16.63 2.86 20.22
C ASP A 50 16.56 1.84 21.37
N PRO A 51 17.69 1.15 21.66
CA PRO A 51 17.72 0.17 22.74
C PRO A 51 17.63 0.81 24.11
N ILE A 52 16.99 0.11 25.04
CA ILE A 52 16.92 0.46 26.46
C ILE A 52 17.46 -0.70 27.30
N MET A 53 18.02 -0.37 28.47
CA MET A 53 18.46 -1.39 29.43
C MET A 53 17.32 -1.75 30.39
N TYR A 54 17.00 -3.03 30.49
CA TYR A 54 16.04 -3.57 31.43
C TYR A 54 16.60 -4.84 32.08
N ASN A 55 16.74 -4.83 33.42
CA ASN A 55 17.30 -5.97 34.18
C ASN A 55 18.66 -6.48 33.63
N GLY A 56 19.54 -5.57 33.19
CA GLY A 56 20.84 -5.94 32.63
C GLY A 56 20.82 -6.48 31.20
N GLN A 57 19.68 -6.47 30.55
CA GLN A 57 19.51 -6.86 29.13
C GLN A 57 19.14 -5.65 28.29
N GLU A 58 19.65 -5.63 27.07
CA GLU A 58 19.27 -4.64 26.07
C GLU A 58 17.99 -5.07 25.38
N ILE A 59 17.01 -4.19 25.37
CA ILE A 59 15.69 -4.41 24.73
C ILE A 59 15.41 -3.25 23.79
N VAL A 60 14.97 -3.55 22.57
CA VAL A 60 14.42 -2.57 21.64
C VAL A 60 12.90 -2.60 21.75
N PRO A 61 12.23 -1.53 22.24
CA PRO A 61 10.81 -1.54 22.57
C PRO A 61 9.90 -2.00 21.41
N ILE A 62 10.13 -1.54 20.18
CA ILE A 62 9.32 -1.94 19.04
C ILE A 62 9.46 -3.43 18.69
N GLN A 63 10.64 -4.01 18.92
CA GLN A 63 10.86 -5.45 18.69
C GLN A 63 10.15 -6.27 19.79
N PHE A 64 10.19 -5.79 21.03
CA PHE A 64 9.44 -6.41 22.11
C PHE A 64 7.92 -6.32 21.84
N LEU A 65 7.42 -5.15 21.45
CA LEU A 65 6.03 -4.98 21.05
C LEU A 65 5.62 -5.98 19.96
N LYS A 66 6.45 -6.12 18.92
CA LYS A 66 6.20 -7.08 17.83
C LYS A 66 6.12 -8.52 18.34
N ALA A 67 6.94 -8.88 19.33
CA ALA A 67 6.95 -10.24 19.88
C ALA A 67 5.71 -10.57 20.74
N VAL A 68 5.10 -9.55 21.38
CA VAL A 68 3.93 -9.75 22.23
C VAL A 68 2.60 -9.52 21.49
N LEU A 69 2.63 -8.90 20.30
CA LEU A 69 1.43 -8.73 19.50
C LEU A 69 0.89 -10.09 19.05
N PRO A 70 -0.44 -10.30 19.14
CA PRO A 70 -1.04 -11.50 18.63
C PRO A 70 -0.81 -11.60 17.11
N ASN A 71 -0.68 -12.83 16.61
CA ASN A 71 -0.62 -13.05 15.18
C ASN A 71 -1.96 -12.61 14.55
N PRO A 72 -1.95 -11.76 13.51
CA PRO A 72 -3.19 -11.34 12.85
C PRO A 72 -4.09 -12.50 12.40
N GLY A 73 -3.50 -13.63 12.01
CA GLY A 73 -4.23 -14.85 11.66
C GLY A 73 -4.99 -15.49 12.83
N ASP A 74 -4.59 -15.23 14.06
CA ASP A 74 -5.21 -15.79 15.26
C ASP A 74 -6.36 -14.91 15.80
N LEU A 75 -6.51 -13.69 15.28
CA LEU A 75 -7.52 -12.74 15.73
C LEU A 75 -8.91 -12.99 15.14
N GLY A 76 -9.03 -13.93 14.18
CA GLY A 76 -10.29 -14.28 13.53
C GLY A 76 -10.99 -13.10 12.86
N ASP A 77 -12.31 -13.20 12.72
CA ASP A 77 -13.13 -12.20 12.04
C ASP A 77 -13.19 -10.83 12.74
N ASN A 78 -12.73 -10.74 13.97
CA ASN A 78 -12.73 -9.48 14.74
C ASN A 78 -11.78 -8.41 14.17
N CYS A 79 -10.83 -8.79 13.32
CA CYS A 79 -9.96 -7.85 12.60
C CYS A 79 -10.60 -7.29 11.33
N SER A 80 -11.70 -7.85 10.86
CA SER A 80 -12.34 -7.50 9.60
C SER A 80 -13.32 -6.31 9.70
N HIS A 81 -13.58 -5.81 10.88
CA HIS A 81 -14.64 -4.81 11.09
C HIS A 81 -14.45 -3.45 10.41
N HIS A 82 -13.28 -3.19 9.86
CA HIS A 82 -12.98 -1.91 9.19
C HIS A 82 -12.48 -2.07 7.75
N ALA A 83 -12.54 -3.26 7.19
CA ALA A 83 -12.20 -3.46 5.80
C ALA A 83 -13.26 -2.82 4.90
N ALA A 84 -12.83 -1.91 4.02
CA ALA A 84 -13.71 -1.43 2.96
C ALA A 84 -13.98 -2.58 2.00
N TYR A 85 -15.25 -2.99 1.88
CA TYR A 85 -15.67 -3.94 0.88
C TYR A 85 -16.05 -3.22 -0.41
N LEU A 86 -15.66 -3.78 -1.54
CA LEU A 86 -16.14 -3.36 -2.84
C LEU A 86 -17.56 -3.91 -3.07
N GLU A 87 -18.27 -3.38 -4.06
CA GLU A 87 -19.58 -3.89 -4.48
C GLU A 87 -19.55 -5.39 -4.85
N THR A 88 -18.37 -5.90 -5.20
CA THR A 88 -18.12 -7.32 -5.47
C THR A 88 -18.18 -8.21 -4.23
N GLY A 89 -18.32 -7.66 -3.02
CA GLY A 89 -18.24 -8.38 -1.75
C GLY A 89 -16.82 -8.75 -1.31
N ALA A 90 -15.78 -8.33 -2.07
CA ALA A 90 -14.39 -8.58 -1.74
C ALA A 90 -13.82 -7.46 -0.85
N GLN A 91 -12.85 -7.83 -0.01
CA GLN A 91 -12.14 -6.86 0.81
C GLN A 91 -11.34 -5.90 -0.10
N GLY A 92 -11.55 -4.58 0.09
CA GLY A 92 -11.06 -3.55 -0.81
C GLY A 92 -9.57 -3.63 -1.11
N VAL A 93 -8.72 -3.64 -0.07
CA VAL A 93 -7.26 -3.68 -0.23
C VAL A 93 -6.80 -4.97 -0.91
N SER A 94 -7.37 -6.12 -0.52
CA SER A 94 -7.02 -7.41 -1.12
C SER A 94 -7.36 -7.45 -2.60
N TYR A 95 -8.52 -6.92 -2.98
CA TYR A 95 -8.96 -6.90 -4.37
C TYR A 95 -8.13 -5.92 -5.21
N THR A 96 -7.97 -4.68 -4.75
CA THR A 96 -7.21 -3.65 -5.48
C THR A 96 -5.71 -3.92 -5.55
N THR A 97 -5.19 -4.83 -4.74
CA THR A 97 -3.80 -5.31 -4.81
C THR A 97 -3.68 -6.58 -5.66
N GLY A 98 -4.58 -7.54 -5.46
CA GLY A 98 -4.50 -8.84 -6.11
C GLY A 98 -4.86 -8.80 -7.60
N VAL A 99 -5.88 -8.03 -7.98
CA VAL A 99 -6.34 -7.93 -9.38
C VAL A 99 -5.25 -7.34 -10.29
N PRO A 100 -4.60 -6.21 -9.98
CA PRO A 100 -3.48 -5.70 -10.77
C PRO A 100 -2.34 -6.71 -10.94
N ALA A 101 -1.96 -7.40 -9.89
CA ALA A 101 -0.92 -8.43 -9.97
C ALA A 101 -1.32 -9.59 -10.90
N MET A 102 -2.57 -10.04 -10.83
CA MET A 102 -3.13 -11.06 -11.70
C MET A 102 -3.17 -10.60 -13.16
N ILE A 103 -3.58 -9.36 -13.44
CA ILE A 103 -3.60 -8.78 -14.78
C ILE A 103 -2.19 -8.75 -15.36
N GLY A 104 -1.20 -8.28 -14.60
CA GLY A 104 0.20 -8.28 -15.02
C GLY A 104 0.66 -9.69 -15.44
N ALA A 105 0.41 -10.68 -14.59
CA ALA A 105 0.74 -12.08 -14.90
C ALA A 105 0.01 -12.59 -16.16
N LYS A 106 -1.27 -12.25 -16.32
CA LYS A 106 -2.07 -12.60 -17.51
C LYS A 106 -1.46 -12.02 -18.80
N LEU A 107 -1.07 -10.74 -18.79
CA LEU A 107 -0.49 -10.07 -19.94
C LEU A 107 0.87 -10.68 -20.34
N PHE A 108 1.67 -11.12 -19.37
CA PHE A 108 2.90 -11.87 -19.64
C PHE A 108 2.63 -13.23 -20.23
N ILE A 109 1.70 -14.00 -19.70
CA ILE A 109 1.34 -15.34 -20.23
C ILE A 109 0.79 -15.22 -21.66
N GLN A 110 0.00 -14.21 -21.94
CA GLN A 110 -0.55 -13.94 -23.25
C GLN A 110 0.50 -13.39 -24.24
N GLY A 111 1.69 -13.02 -23.77
CA GLY A 111 2.75 -12.44 -24.59
C GLY A 111 2.48 -11.00 -25.05
N VAL A 112 1.51 -10.33 -24.45
CA VAL A 112 1.25 -8.89 -24.67
C VAL A 112 2.39 -8.08 -24.06
N TRP A 113 2.74 -8.35 -22.82
CA TRP A 113 3.94 -7.86 -22.18
C TRP A 113 5.05 -8.91 -22.36
N LYS A 114 5.96 -8.67 -23.30
CA LYS A 114 7.03 -9.61 -23.60
C LYS A 114 8.36 -8.90 -23.64
N LYS A 115 9.04 -8.91 -22.49
CA LYS A 115 10.34 -8.28 -22.34
C LYS A 115 11.19 -9.12 -21.37
N PRO A 116 12.35 -9.69 -21.78
CA PRO A 116 13.19 -10.49 -20.91
C PRO A 116 13.89 -9.60 -19.87
N GLY A 117 13.96 -10.07 -18.64
CA GLY A 117 14.63 -9.36 -17.54
C GLY A 117 13.67 -8.98 -16.41
N VAL A 118 14.15 -8.10 -15.53
CA VAL A 118 13.37 -7.51 -14.43
C VAL A 118 13.11 -6.06 -14.76
N TRP A 119 11.86 -5.68 -14.79
CA TRP A 119 11.40 -4.37 -15.25
C TRP A 119 10.36 -3.80 -14.28
N ASN A 120 10.33 -2.48 -14.15
CA ASN A 120 9.26 -1.81 -13.45
C ASN A 120 8.00 -1.81 -14.33
N VAL A 121 6.83 -1.80 -13.71
CA VAL A 121 5.55 -1.87 -14.44
C VAL A 121 5.36 -0.67 -15.39
N GLU A 122 5.90 0.50 -15.04
CA GLU A 122 5.86 1.74 -15.82
C GLU A 122 6.65 1.67 -17.13
N GLU A 123 7.43 0.61 -17.33
CA GLU A 123 8.22 0.41 -18.56
C GLU A 123 7.48 -0.42 -19.61
N PHE A 124 6.25 -0.82 -19.32
CA PHE A 124 5.35 -1.52 -20.24
C PHE A 124 4.26 -0.58 -20.76
N ASP A 125 3.65 -0.97 -21.90
CA ASP A 125 2.48 -0.29 -22.41
C ASP A 125 1.32 -0.43 -21.41
N PRO A 126 0.76 0.68 -20.87
CA PRO A 126 -0.31 0.64 -19.91
C PRO A 126 -1.68 0.29 -20.52
N ASP A 127 -1.93 0.53 -21.79
CA ASP A 127 -3.26 0.44 -22.40
C ASP A 127 -3.92 -0.94 -22.24
N PRO A 128 -3.21 -2.07 -22.49
CA PRO A 128 -3.79 -3.39 -22.27
C PRO A 128 -4.13 -3.65 -20.79
N PHE A 129 -3.30 -3.15 -19.89
CA PHE A 129 -3.50 -3.28 -18.45
C PHE A 129 -4.72 -2.48 -17.97
N MET A 130 -4.82 -1.24 -18.39
CA MET A 130 -5.93 -0.35 -18.06
C MET A 130 -7.28 -0.87 -18.58
N LYS A 131 -7.28 -1.47 -19.77
CA LYS A 131 -8.47 -2.14 -20.31
C LYS A 131 -8.91 -3.32 -19.42
N GLU A 132 -7.97 -4.17 -19.03
CA GLU A 132 -8.25 -5.32 -18.14
C GLU A 132 -8.75 -4.88 -16.78
N LEU A 133 -8.26 -3.77 -16.20
CA LEU A 133 -8.77 -3.23 -14.93
C LEU A 133 -10.29 -2.97 -15.01
N ASN A 134 -10.76 -2.36 -16.09
CA ASN A 134 -12.19 -2.12 -16.30
C ASN A 134 -12.98 -3.44 -16.37
N GLU A 135 -12.46 -4.43 -17.09
CA GLU A 135 -13.09 -5.75 -17.21
C GLU A 135 -13.15 -6.52 -15.89
N GLN A 136 -12.21 -6.23 -14.98
CA GLN A 136 -12.15 -6.84 -13.64
C GLN A 136 -12.87 -6.01 -12.56
N GLY A 137 -13.69 -5.04 -12.93
CA GLY A 137 -14.48 -4.27 -11.97
C GLY A 137 -13.69 -3.23 -11.18
N LEU A 138 -12.54 -2.79 -11.68
CA LEU A 138 -11.77 -1.66 -11.18
C LEU A 138 -11.81 -0.51 -12.19
N PRO A 139 -12.97 0.14 -12.36
CA PRO A 139 -13.13 1.18 -13.36
C PRO A 139 -12.27 2.41 -13.06
N TRP A 140 -11.79 3.04 -14.10
CA TRP A 140 -11.02 4.27 -14.07
C TRP A 140 -11.50 5.25 -15.11
N HIS A 141 -11.24 6.53 -14.90
CA HIS A 141 -11.60 7.62 -15.79
C HIS A 141 -10.45 8.59 -15.95
N GLU A 142 -10.23 9.08 -17.15
CA GLU A 142 -9.31 10.17 -17.41
C GLU A 142 -10.06 11.51 -17.35
N LEU A 143 -9.48 12.44 -16.60
CA LEU A 143 -10.00 13.79 -16.51
C LEU A 143 -8.90 14.75 -17.01
N PHE A 144 -9.21 15.50 -18.07
CA PHE A 144 -8.30 16.43 -18.69
C PHE A 144 -8.62 17.87 -18.28
N ASN A 145 -7.57 18.69 -18.07
CA ASN A 145 -7.68 20.11 -17.76
C ASN A 145 -8.55 20.42 -16.52
N ILE A 146 -8.45 19.59 -15.51
CA ILE A 146 -9.09 19.82 -14.22
C ILE A 146 -8.02 20.18 -13.20
N ASP A 147 -8.18 21.34 -12.54
CA ASP A 147 -7.38 21.69 -11.38
C ASP A 147 -7.75 20.75 -10.23
N LEU A 148 -6.75 20.01 -9.72
CA LEU A 148 -6.93 19.26 -8.48
C LEU A 148 -6.97 20.24 -7.32
N GLU A 149 -8.14 20.40 -6.70
CA GLU A 149 -8.24 21.05 -5.40
C GLU A 149 -7.53 20.17 -4.36
N LEU A 150 -6.37 20.63 -3.89
CA LEU A 150 -5.53 19.99 -2.87
C LEU A 150 -5.81 20.58 -1.50
#